data_c4426c2b5ec1452c584aea121ae0677f
#
_entry.id   c4426c2b5ec1452c584aea121ae0677f
#
_cell.length_a   1.000
_cell.length_b   1.000
_cell.length_c   1.000
_cell.angle_alpha   90.00
_cell.angle_beta   90.00
_cell.angle_gamma   90.00
#
_symmetry.space_group_name_H-M   'P 1'
#
loop_
_entity.id
_entity.type
_entity.pdbx_description
1 polymer ?
#
loop_
_entity_poly.entity_id
_entity_poly.type
_entity_poly.pdbx_seq_one_letter_code
_entity_poly.pdbx_strand_id
1 'polypeptide(L)'
;MEKNYKNLSWDDIKAMYAEIAEMQKENEKRQKETDQQMKENDRKLAESRAETDRRMAESKAEFDRAMSKSKAEINKILKETSKQVKELSRNIGGISNSNGEMAEEYFYNSFKADTTFANEKFDMVEKNSKKSRNDVEAEFDLILLNGKSAAVIEVKYNAKPDNILIDKLIERVDIFKKLYPEYENHNIYLGVAAMSFKSGLEKKLHHAGIATIKQIGKKMVVFDKNVKAF
;
A
#
# COMPACT_ATOMS: atom_id res chain seq x y z
N MET A 1 -38.87 -58.60 61.92
CA MET A 1 -39.55 -59.88 62.17
C MET A 1 -38.50 -60.97 62.07
N GLU A 2 -37.96 -61.44 63.24
CA GLU A 2 -37.11 -62.59 63.27
C GLU A 2 -37.94 -63.82 63.02
N LYS A 3 -37.79 -64.51 61.92
CA LYS A 3 -38.43 -65.80 61.67
C LYS A 3 -37.74 -66.84 62.57
N ASN A 4 -38.49 -67.40 63.47
CA ASN A 4 -38.08 -68.40 64.46
C ASN A 4 -37.85 -69.76 63.73
N TYR A 5 -36.62 -70.08 63.37
CA TYR A 5 -36.24 -71.29 62.63
C TYR A 5 -36.17 -72.57 63.48
N LYS A 6 -36.66 -72.61 64.70
CA LYS A 6 -36.51 -73.73 65.66
C LYS A 6 -37.41 -74.94 65.45
N ASN A 7 -38.35 -74.93 64.48
CA ASN A 7 -39.20 -76.09 64.21
C ASN A 7 -39.53 -76.28 62.74
N LEU A 8 -38.52 -76.27 61.87
CA LEU A 8 -38.69 -76.59 60.44
C LEU A 8 -38.74 -78.12 60.28
N SER A 9 -39.79 -78.62 59.62
CA SER A 9 -39.83 -80.02 59.22
C SER A 9 -38.88 -80.27 58.04
N TRP A 10 -38.50 -81.52 57.84
CA TRP A 10 -37.68 -81.90 56.68
C TRP A 10 -38.29 -81.51 55.34
N ASP A 11 -39.59 -81.49 55.28
CA ASP A 11 -40.34 -81.09 54.06
C ASP A 11 -40.29 -79.59 53.85
N ASP A 12 -40.35 -78.77 54.91
CA ASP A 12 -40.12 -77.30 54.79
C ASP A 12 -38.71 -76.97 54.30
N ILE A 13 -37.72 -77.70 54.78
CA ILE A 13 -36.32 -77.57 54.34
C ILE A 13 -36.18 -77.90 52.87
N LYS A 14 -36.74 -79.01 52.37
CA LYS A 14 -36.77 -79.39 50.96
C LYS A 14 -37.45 -78.33 50.08
N ALA A 15 -38.63 -77.77 50.55
CA ALA A 15 -39.27 -76.72 49.79
C ALA A 15 -38.44 -75.46 49.69
N MET A 16 -37.74 -75.04 50.78
CA MET A 16 -36.80 -73.90 50.67
C MET A 16 -35.64 -74.13 49.72
N TYR A 17 -35.07 -75.36 49.72
CA TYR A 17 -34.03 -75.70 48.79
C TYR A 17 -34.51 -75.66 47.30
N ALA A 18 -35.81 -76.09 47.06
CA ALA A 18 -36.39 -76.04 45.74
C ALA A 18 -36.57 -74.53 45.29
N GLU A 19 -37.12 -73.70 46.21
CA GLU A 19 -37.28 -72.26 45.95
C GLU A 19 -35.90 -71.54 45.64
N ILE A 20 -34.87 -71.89 46.42
CA ILE A 20 -33.52 -71.35 46.23
C ILE A 20 -32.98 -71.80 44.84
N ALA A 21 -33.17 -73.06 44.43
CA ALA A 21 -32.75 -73.58 43.17
C ALA A 21 -33.49 -72.90 41.96
N GLU A 22 -34.80 -72.62 42.13
CA GLU A 22 -35.58 -71.85 41.15
C GLU A 22 -35.08 -70.39 41.03
N MET A 23 -34.90 -69.71 42.21
CA MET A 23 -34.35 -68.37 42.20
C MET A 23 -32.95 -68.28 41.57
N GLN A 24 -32.11 -69.30 41.81
CA GLN A 24 -30.77 -69.35 41.16
C GLN A 24 -30.89 -69.48 39.65
N LYS A 25 -31.77 -70.34 39.12
CA LYS A 25 -32.02 -70.49 37.68
C LYS A 25 -32.58 -69.19 37.08
N GLU A 26 -33.46 -68.52 37.75
CA GLU A 26 -34.01 -67.22 37.29
C GLU A 26 -32.95 -66.13 37.28
N ASN A 27 -32.09 -66.09 38.31
CA ASN A 27 -30.97 -65.14 38.33
C ASN A 27 -29.95 -65.42 37.23
N GLU A 28 -29.59 -66.65 36.97
CA GLU A 28 -28.70 -67.02 35.87
C GLU A 28 -29.30 -66.61 34.50
N LYS A 29 -30.66 -66.80 34.33
CA LYS A 29 -31.32 -66.37 33.12
C LYS A 29 -31.27 -64.85 32.95
N ARG A 30 -31.63 -64.09 34.01
CA ARG A 30 -31.53 -62.62 34.01
C ARG A 30 -30.14 -62.12 33.75
N GLN A 31 -29.14 -62.78 34.29
CA GLN A 31 -27.74 -62.43 34.10
C GLN A 31 -27.34 -62.62 32.60
N LYS A 32 -27.74 -63.71 31.96
CA LYS A 32 -27.47 -63.98 30.53
C LYS A 32 -28.19 -62.96 29.64
N GLU A 33 -29.44 -62.61 29.97
CA GLU A 33 -30.20 -61.57 29.24
C GLU A 33 -29.53 -60.21 29.34
N THR A 34 -29.06 -59.82 30.53
CA THR A 34 -28.31 -58.57 30.79
C THR A 34 -26.99 -58.53 30.02
N ASP A 35 -26.22 -59.64 30.03
CA ASP A 35 -24.97 -59.77 29.28
C ASP A 35 -25.17 -59.65 27.78
N GLN A 36 -26.27 -60.22 27.24
CA GLN A 36 -26.64 -60.09 25.84
C GLN A 36 -26.99 -58.62 25.49
N GLN A 37 -27.79 -57.98 26.33
CA GLN A 37 -28.16 -56.58 26.11
C GLN A 37 -26.91 -55.66 26.17
N MET A 38 -26.00 -55.89 27.09
CA MET A 38 -24.74 -55.13 27.17
C MET A 38 -23.90 -55.31 25.90
N LYS A 39 -23.72 -56.54 25.40
CA LYS A 39 -23.02 -56.79 24.15
C LYS A 39 -23.64 -56.11 22.96
N GLU A 40 -24.97 -56.14 22.86
CA GLU A 40 -25.68 -55.47 21.79
C GLU A 40 -25.58 -53.95 21.87
N ASN A 41 -25.63 -53.35 23.06
CA ASN A 41 -25.44 -51.94 23.28
C ASN A 41 -23.98 -51.49 22.94
N ASP A 42 -23.00 -52.27 23.35
CA ASP A 42 -21.62 -52.00 23.02
C ASP A 42 -21.37 -52.02 21.50
N ARG A 43 -21.99 -52.99 20.79
CA ARG A 43 -21.92 -53.03 19.31
C ARG A 43 -22.56 -51.80 18.69
N LYS A 44 -23.79 -51.41 19.11
CA LYS A 44 -24.46 -50.23 18.58
C LYS A 44 -23.67 -48.96 18.84
N LEU A 45 -23.05 -48.84 20.01
CA LEU A 45 -22.21 -47.73 20.37
C LEU A 45 -20.95 -47.65 19.51
N ALA A 46 -20.31 -48.79 19.25
CA ALA A 46 -19.14 -48.85 18.35
C ALA A 46 -19.49 -48.47 16.90
N GLU A 47 -20.62 -48.97 16.39
CA GLU A 47 -21.13 -48.61 15.03
C GLU A 47 -21.45 -47.12 14.95
N SER A 48 -22.10 -46.52 15.93
CA SER A 48 -22.42 -45.10 15.99
C SER A 48 -21.15 -44.21 16.03
N ARG A 49 -20.14 -44.64 16.82
CA ARG A 49 -18.82 -43.94 16.84
C ARG A 49 -18.13 -44.00 15.50
N ALA A 50 -18.07 -45.17 14.87
CA ALA A 50 -17.45 -45.34 13.57
C ALA A 50 -18.12 -44.51 12.48
N GLU A 51 -19.45 -44.40 12.50
CA GLU A 51 -20.19 -43.53 11.56
C GLU A 51 -19.91 -42.05 11.81
N THR A 52 -19.84 -41.63 13.07
CA THR A 52 -19.54 -40.24 13.44
C THR A 52 -18.11 -39.87 12.99
N ASP A 53 -17.14 -40.74 13.25
CA ASP A 53 -15.74 -40.54 12.85
C ASP A 53 -15.61 -40.42 11.31
N ARG A 54 -16.36 -41.28 10.57
CA ARG A 54 -16.38 -41.20 9.11
C ARG A 54 -16.96 -39.87 8.63
N ARG A 55 -18.09 -39.43 9.17
CA ARG A 55 -18.72 -38.14 8.80
C ARG A 55 -17.81 -36.97 9.12
N MET A 56 -17.12 -36.99 10.25
CA MET A 56 -16.15 -35.96 10.62
C MET A 56 -14.96 -35.93 9.66
N ALA A 57 -14.42 -37.09 9.27
CA ALA A 57 -13.34 -37.19 8.30
C ALA A 57 -13.74 -36.68 6.92
N GLU A 58 -14.94 -37.05 6.44
CA GLU A 58 -15.49 -36.57 5.15
C GLU A 58 -15.67 -35.03 5.18
N SER A 59 -16.31 -34.48 6.20
CA SER A 59 -16.50 -33.03 6.37
C SER A 59 -15.19 -32.26 6.44
N LYS A 60 -14.19 -32.79 7.14
CA LYS A 60 -12.85 -32.20 7.20
C LYS A 60 -12.20 -32.20 5.82
N ALA A 61 -12.27 -33.29 5.08
CA ALA A 61 -11.69 -33.38 3.74
C ALA A 61 -12.36 -32.41 2.76
N GLU A 62 -13.70 -32.22 2.84
CA GLU A 62 -14.41 -31.23 2.04
C GLU A 62 -13.99 -29.79 2.39
N PHE A 63 -13.89 -29.48 3.67
CA PHE A 63 -13.42 -28.17 4.15
C PHE A 63 -12.00 -27.86 3.66
N ASP A 64 -11.08 -28.82 3.77
CA ASP A 64 -9.70 -28.66 3.33
C ASP A 64 -9.60 -28.42 1.82
N ARG A 65 -10.43 -29.14 1.03
CA ARG A 65 -10.54 -28.91 -0.42
C ARG A 65 -11.09 -27.52 -0.76
N ALA A 66 -12.15 -27.08 -0.09
CA ALA A 66 -12.75 -25.77 -0.30
C ALA A 66 -11.75 -24.65 0.08
N MET A 67 -11.07 -24.80 1.20
CA MET A 67 -10.04 -23.86 1.66
C MET A 67 -8.86 -23.76 0.67
N SER A 68 -8.40 -24.90 0.15
CA SER A 68 -7.32 -24.94 -0.85
C SER A 68 -7.72 -24.23 -2.14
N LYS A 69 -8.95 -24.45 -2.64
CA LYS A 69 -9.47 -23.76 -3.82
C LYS A 69 -9.56 -22.25 -3.58
N SER A 70 -10.15 -21.82 -2.47
CA SER A 70 -10.26 -20.39 -2.11
C SER A 70 -8.90 -19.73 -2.02
N LYS A 71 -7.91 -20.38 -1.40
CA LYS A 71 -6.53 -19.87 -1.31
C LYS A 71 -5.88 -19.73 -2.70
N ALA A 72 -6.10 -20.66 -3.60
CA ALA A 72 -5.59 -20.59 -4.96
C ALA A 72 -6.22 -19.40 -5.75
N GLU A 73 -7.53 -19.20 -5.61
CA GLU A 73 -8.24 -18.08 -6.23
C GLU A 73 -7.78 -16.73 -5.69
N ILE A 74 -7.64 -16.61 -4.36
CA ILE A 74 -7.12 -15.39 -3.72
C ILE A 74 -5.72 -15.08 -4.24
N ASN A 75 -4.83 -16.06 -4.31
CA ASN A 75 -3.47 -15.86 -4.83
C ASN A 75 -3.46 -15.41 -6.30
N LYS A 76 -4.39 -15.96 -7.13
CA LYS A 76 -4.54 -15.51 -8.51
C LYS A 76 -4.98 -14.05 -8.58
N ILE A 77 -6.02 -13.68 -7.83
CA ILE A 77 -6.53 -12.29 -7.78
C ILE A 77 -5.43 -11.33 -7.31
N LEU A 78 -4.68 -11.68 -6.25
CA LEU A 78 -3.59 -10.86 -5.74
C LEU A 78 -2.51 -10.63 -6.81
N LYS A 79 -2.14 -11.67 -7.55
CA LYS A 79 -1.15 -11.58 -8.63
C LYS A 79 -1.64 -10.68 -9.78
N GLU A 80 -2.88 -10.82 -10.19
CA GLU A 80 -3.50 -9.99 -11.23
C GLU A 80 -3.62 -8.53 -10.80
N THR A 81 -4.10 -8.28 -9.58
CA THR A 81 -4.20 -6.93 -9.00
C THR A 81 -2.82 -6.27 -8.89
N SER A 82 -1.80 -7.01 -8.43
CA SER A 82 -0.42 -6.50 -8.38
C SER A 82 0.12 -6.10 -9.76
N LYS A 83 -0.21 -6.88 -10.80
CA LYS A 83 0.16 -6.55 -12.17
C LYS A 83 -0.52 -5.26 -12.65
N GLN A 84 -1.84 -5.15 -12.42
CA GLN A 84 -2.60 -3.95 -12.80
C GLN A 84 -2.11 -2.69 -12.08
N VAL A 85 -1.78 -2.78 -10.79
CA VAL A 85 -1.21 -1.66 -10.02
C VAL A 85 0.14 -1.21 -10.59
N LYS A 86 0.99 -2.16 -10.98
CA LYS A 86 2.28 -1.83 -11.63
C LYS A 86 2.08 -1.16 -12.98
N GLU A 87 1.17 -1.62 -13.81
CA GLU A 87 0.84 -1.01 -15.10
C GLU A 87 0.26 0.40 -14.92
N LEU A 88 -0.67 0.57 -13.97
CA LEU A 88 -1.22 1.88 -13.63
C LEU A 88 -0.13 2.85 -13.16
N SER A 89 0.77 2.39 -12.29
CA SER A 89 1.90 3.22 -11.81
C SER A 89 2.82 3.66 -12.96
N ARG A 90 3.09 2.79 -13.94
CA ARG A 90 3.87 3.15 -15.14
C ARG A 90 3.14 4.17 -16.00
N ASN A 91 1.84 4.00 -16.20
CA ASN A 91 1.03 4.94 -16.99
C ASN A 91 0.96 6.32 -16.33
N ILE A 92 0.78 6.38 -14.99
CA ILE A 92 0.80 7.63 -14.23
C ILE A 92 2.18 8.30 -14.33
N GLY A 93 3.27 7.53 -14.22
CA GLY A 93 4.62 8.04 -14.41
C GLY A 93 4.83 8.63 -15.81
N GLY A 94 4.37 7.95 -16.85
CA GLY A 94 4.42 8.43 -18.24
C GLY A 94 3.65 9.75 -18.42
N ILE A 95 2.43 9.86 -17.89
CA ILE A 95 1.63 11.09 -17.95
C ILE A 95 2.31 12.23 -17.20
N SER A 96 2.91 11.96 -16.04
CA SER A 96 3.62 12.98 -15.24
C SER A 96 4.83 13.52 -15.99
N ASN A 97 5.62 12.67 -16.63
CA ASN A 97 6.78 13.07 -17.43
C ASN A 97 6.35 13.90 -18.64
N SER A 98 5.35 13.44 -19.39
CA SER A 98 4.81 14.18 -20.53
C SER A 98 4.29 15.56 -20.16
N ASN A 99 3.65 15.69 -19.01
CA ASN A 99 3.19 17.00 -18.50
C ASN A 99 4.38 17.90 -18.13
N GLY A 100 5.46 17.36 -17.56
CA GLY A 100 6.70 18.09 -17.28
C GLY A 100 7.31 18.64 -18.57
N GLU A 101 7.56 17.76 -19.52
CA GLU A 101 8.12 18.13 -20.84
C GLU A 101 7.27 19.17 -21.56
N MET A 102 5.94 19.06 -21.51
CA MET A 102 5.02 20.04 -22.09
C MET A 102 5.14 21.41 -21.42
N ALA A 103 5.28 21.46 -20.10
CA ALA A 103 5.46 22.71 -19.38
C ALA A 103 6.79 23.37 -19.73
N GLU A 104 7.89 22.61 -19.75
CA GLU A 104 9.22 23.10 -20.15
C GLU A 104 9.20 23.66 -21.58
N GLU A 105 8.59 22.93 -22.51
CA GLU A 105 8.49 23.37 -23.91
C GLU A 105 7.67 24.66 -24.06
N TYR A 106 6.55 24.74 -23.33
CA TYR A 106 5.71 25.94 -23.35
C TYR A 106 6.48 27.18 -22.84
N PHE A 107 7.13 27.10 -21.68
CA PHE A 107 7.87 28.23 -21.11
C PHE A 107 9.11 28.56 -21.90
N TYR A 108 9.84 27.56 -22.41
CA TYR A 108 10.97 27.79 -23.30
C TYR A 108 10.57 28.59 -24.56
N ASN A 109 9.54 28.17 -25.27
CA ASN A 109 9.05 28.87 -26.46
C ASN A 109 8.52 30.26 -26.12
N SER A 110 7.89 30.43 -24.96
CA SER A 110 7.43 31.73 -24.50
C SER A 110 8.57 32.70 -24.22
N PHE A 111 9.66 32.24 -23.58
CA PHE A 111 10.85 33.04 -23.36
C PHE A 111 11.65 33.29 -24.66
N LYS A 112 11.62 32.39 -25.61
CA LYS A 112 12.20 32.68 -26.95
C LYS A 112 11.46 33.79 -27.67
N ALA A 113 10.16 33.93 -27.46
CA ALA A 113 9.37 35.01 -28.06
C ALA A 113 9.57 36.36 -27.33
N ASP A 114 9.74 36.33 -25.99
CA ASP A 114 10.04 37.53 -25.19
C ASP A 114 10.97 37.14 -24.04
N THR A 115 12.24 37.56 -24.13
CA THR A 115 13.31 37.25 -23.19
C THR A 115 13.38 38.23 -22.02
N THR A 116 12.31 39.02 -21.78
CA THR A 116 12.29 39.99 -20.68
C THR A 116 12.00 39.31 -19.34
N PHE A 117 12.91 39.51 -18.36
CA PHE A 117 12.75 38.99 -17.01
C PHE A 117 13.53 39.88 -16.02
N ALA A 118 13.01 40.10 -14.81
CA ALA A 118 13.63 40.96 -13.78
C ALA A 118 13.96 42.38 -14.27
N ASN A 119 13.13 42.96 -15.14
CA ASN A 119 13.34 44.22 -15.86
C ASN A 119 14.58 44.27 -16.72
N GLU A 120 15.15 43.13 -17.07
CA GLU A 120 16.27 42.98 -17.99
C GLU A 120 15.87 42.21 -19.23
N LYS A 121 16.56 42.46 -20.35
CA LYS A 121 16.42 41.68 -21.55
C LYS A 121 17.59 40.72 -21.68
N PHE A 122 17.31 39.47 -21.92
CA PHE A 122 18.32 38.43 -22.09
C PHE A 122 18.52 38.10 -23.56
N ASP A 123 19.74 37.73 -23.90
CA ASP A 123 20.15 37.47 -25.32
C ASP A 123 19.99 35.99 -25.68
N MET A 124 20.04 35.09 -24.67
CA MET A 124 20.03 33.65 -24.85
C MET A 124 19.07 32.97 -23.87
N VAL A 125 18.39 31.93 -24.37
CA VAL A 125 17.56 31.03 -23.58
C VAL A 125 18.04 29.61 -23.81
N GLU A 126 18.48 28.92 -22.76
CA GLU A 126 18.84 27.51 -22.78
C GLU A 126 17.73 26.68 -22.08
N LYS A 127 17.47 25.47 -22.61
CA LYS A 127 16.55 24.50 -22.02
C LYS A 127 17.29 23.22 -21.70
N ASN A 128 16.96 22.61 -20.52
CA ASN A 128 17.50 21.32 -20.06
C ASN A 128 19.04 21.30 -20.12
N SER A 129 19.64 22.40 -19.64
CA SER A 129 21.11 22.57 -19.67
C SER A 129 21.76 21.69 -18.61
N LYS A 130 22.44 20.64 -19.07
CA LYS A 130 23.24 19.75 -18.22
C LYS A 130 24.70 20.20 -18.26
N LYS A 131 25.25 20.49 -17.07
CA LYS A 131 26.68 20.77 -16.94
C LYS A 131 27.31 19.98 -15.80
N SER A 132 28.57 19.60 -16.01
CA SER A 132 29.43 18.95 -15.02
C SER A 132 30.77 19.63 -14.98
N ARG A 133 31.26 19.99 -13.79
CA ARG A 133 32.57 20.59 -13.57
C ARG A 133 33.05 20.33 -12.15
N ASN A 134 34.27 19.80 -11.97
CA ASN A 134 34.91 19.58 -10.68
C ASN A 134 34.00 18.92 -9.65
N ASP A 135 33.49 17.71 -9.97
CA ASP A 135 32.59 16.90 -9.12
C ASP A 135 31.21 17.54 -8.82
N VAL A 136 30.88 18.68 -9.45
CA VAL A 136 29.55 19.29 -9.40
C VAL A 136 28.84 19.01 -10.73
N GLU A 137 27.66 18.38 -10.66
CA GLU A 137 26.80 18.15 -11.81
C GLU A 137 25.39 18.67 -11.50
N ALA A 138 24.80 19.41 -12.42
CA ALA A 138 23.41 19.83 -12.32
C ALA A 138 22.75 19.97 -13.70
N GLU A 139 21.44 19.81 -13.70
CA GLU A 139 20.54 20.12 -14.80
C GLU A 139 19.66 21.29 -14.41
N PHE A 140 19.50 22.24 -15.33
CA PHE A 140 18.63 23.41 -15.17
C PHE A 140 17.54 23.37 -16.23
N ASP A 141 16.30 23.50 -15.81
CA ASP A 141 15.15 23.43 -16.72
C ASP A 141 15.22 24.57 -17.75
N LEU A 142 15.38 25.82 -17.30
CA LEU A 142 15.60 26.97 -18.17
C LEU A 142 16.64 27.91 -17.59
N ILE A 143 17.49 28.45 -18.45
CA ILE A 143 18.47 29.49 -18.14
C ILE A 143 18.33 30.63 -19.16
N LEU A 144 18.31 31.87 -18.66
CA LEU A 144 18.42 33.08 -19.53
C LEU A 144 19.76 33.75 -19.24
N LEU A 145 20.45 34.20 -20.27
CA LEU A 145 21.80 34.79 -20.19
C LEU A 145 21.89 36.08 -21.01
N ASN A 146 22.61 37.11 -20.51
CA ASN A 146 22.89 38.33 -21.28
C ASN A 146 24.30 38.90 -21.06
N GLY A 147 25.25 38.11 -20.55
CA GLY A 147 26.62 38.56 -20.29
C GLY A 147 26.80 39.52 -19.10
N LYS A 148 25.75 39.95 -18.45
CA LYS A 148 25.75 40.78 -17.23
C LYS A 148 24.97 40.14 -16.10
N SER A 149 24.01 39.32 -16.43
CA SER A 149 23.10 38.64 -15.48
C SER A 149 22.72 37.30 -16.03
N ALA A 150 22.27 36.42 -15.17
CA ALA A 150 21.64 35.17 -15.53
C ALA A 150 20.31 35.01 -14.76
N ALA A 151 19.37 34.30 -15.36
CA ALA A 151 18.17 33.87 -14.65
C ALA A 151 18.08 32.34 -14.71
N VAL A 152 17.91 31.72 -13.55
CA VAL A 152 17.70 30.29 -13.39
C VAL A 152 16.24 30.05 -13.03
N ILE A 153 15.53 29.34 -13.88
CA ILE A 153 14.09 29.15 -13.79
C ILE A 153 13.78 27.66 -13.68
N GLU A 154 13.21 27.27 -12.54
CA GLU A 154 12.68 25.93 -12.31
C GLU A 154 11.29 25.83 -12.94
N VAL A 155 11.03 24.78 -13.71
CA VAL A 155 9.74 24.55 -14.37
C VAL A 155 8.99 23.39 -13.74
N LYS A 156 7.70 23.61 -13.50
CA LYS A 156 6.80 22.56 -13.02
C LYS A 156 5.46 22.62 -13.75
N TYR A 157 4.89 21.47 -14.05
CA TYR A 157 3.51 21.45 -14.52
C TYR A 157 2.55 21.95 -13.44
N ASN A 158 2.75 21.48 -12.20
CA ASN A 158 1.95 21.89 -11.04
C ASN A 158 2.88 22.16 -9.86
N ALA A 159 3.10 23.44 -9.53
CA ALA A 159 3.97 23.86 -8.44
C ALA A 159 3.26 23.74 -7.08
N LYS A 160 3.85 22.99 -6.16
CA LYS A 160 3.36 22.72 -4.81
C LYS A 160 4.49 22.93 -3.78
N PRO A 161 4.16 23.18 -2.49
CA PRO A 161 5.18 23.33 -1.46
C PRO A 161 6.07 22.11 -1.24
N ASP A 162 5.61 20.92 -1.59
CA ASP A 162 6.33 19.66 -1.48
C ASP A 162 7.31 19.42 -2.65
N ASN A 163 7.07 20.01 -3.81
CA ASN A 163 7.95 19.89 -4.98
C ASN A 163 8.74 21.18 -5.29
N ILE A 164 8.49 22.27 -4.58
CA ILE A 164 9.24 23.53 -4.66
C ILE A 164 9.75 23.87 -3.25
N LEU A 165 11.01 23.56 -2.99
CA LEU A 165 11.71 23.88 -1.75
C LEU A 165 12.55 25.15 -1.96
N ILE A 166 12.15 26.25 -1.33
CA ILE A 166 12.76 27.58 -1.53
C ILE A 166 14.26 27.57 -1.23
N ASP A 167 14.67 26.92 -0.12
CA ASP A 167 16.08 26.83 0.26
C ASP A 167 16.90 26.13 -0.82
N LYS A 168 16.38 25.03 -1.39
CA LYS A 168 17.04 24.34 -2.49
C LYS A 168 17.11 25.15 -3.79
N LEU A 169 16.12 26.00 -4.04
CA LEU A 169 16.21 26.91 -5.18
C LEU A 169 17.33 27.96 -4.98
N ILE A 170 17.48 28.47 -3.76
CA ILE A 170 18.55 29.40 -3.44
C ILE A 170 19.93 28.71 -3.52
N GLU A 171 20.07 27.48 -3.01
CA GLU A 171 21.30 26.68 -3.15
C GLU A 171 21.71 26.47 -4.61
N ARG A 172 20.74 26.44 -5.56
CA ARG A 172 21.03 26.33 -6.99
C ARG A 172 21.82 27.52 -7.56
N VAL A 173 21.78 28.68 -6.90
CA VAL A 173 22.62 29.84 -7.31
C VAL A 173 24.09 29.50 -7.15
N ASP A 174 24.49 28.94 -6.01
CA ASP A 174 25.88 28.54 -5.78
C ASP A 174 26.33 27.44 -6.73
N ILE A 175 25.43 26.49 -7.01
CA ILE A 175 25.69 25.43 -8.00
C ILE A 175 25.85 26.04 -9.40
N PHE A 176 24.97 26.98 -9.78
CA PHE A 176 25.05 27.67 -11.06
C PHE A 176 26.39 28.42 -11.19
N LYS A 177 26.79 29.23 -10.19
CA LYS A 177 28.05 29.98 -10.21
C LYS A 177 29.29 29.06 -10.32
N LYS A 178 29.26 27.88 -9.70
CA LYS A 178 30.33 26.87 -9.84
C LYS A 178 30.42 26.29 -11.26
N LEU A 179 29.27 26.08 -11.91
CA LEU A 179 29.20 25.50 -13.27
C LEU A 179 29.38 26.53 -14.37
N TYR A 180 29.05 27.81 -14.07
CA TYR A 180 29.18 28.95 -14.96
C TYR A 180 30.05 30.03 -14.30
N PRO A 181 31.38 29.84 -14.17
CA PRO A 181 32.24 30.74 -13.42
C PRO A 181 32.33 32.14 -14.03
N GLU A 182 32.02 32.28 -15.32
CA GLU A 182 31.86 33.57 -15.98
C GLU A 182 30.76 34.45 -15.34
N TYR A 183 29.82 33.84 -14.60
CA TYR A 183 28.74 34.51 -13.90
C TYR A 183 28.96 34.59 -12.38
N GLU A 184 30.14 34.25 -11.84
CA GLU A 184 30.44 34.24 -10.40
C GLU A 184 30.09 35.56 -9.70
N ASN A 185 30.47 36.68 -10.35
CA ASN A 185 30.27 38.04 -9.86
C ASN A 185 29.09 38.78 -10.52
N HIS A 186 28.19 38.03 -11.18
CA HIS A 186 27.03 38.60 -11.86
C HIS A 186 25.74 38.41 -11.04
N ASN A 187 24.74 39.21 -11.38
CA ASN A 187 23.41 39.08 -10.80
C ASN A 187 22.77 37.76 -11.30
N ILE A 188 22.35 36.93 -10.36
CA ILE A 188 21.60 35.72 -10.66
C ILE A 188 20.17 35.91 -10.15
N TYR A 189 19.20 35.83 -11.05
CA TYR A 189 17.79 35.90 -10.71
C TYR A 189 17.19 34.49 -10.66
N LEU A 190 16.27 34.25 -9.71
CA LEU A 190 15.56 32.99 -9.59
C LEU A 190 14.10 33.15 -9.98
N GLY A 191 13.58 32.15 -10.69
CA GLY A 191 12.18 32.07 -11.07
C GLY A 191 11.62 30.66 -10.92
N VAL A 192 10.33 30.58 -10.68
CA VAL A 192 9.56 29.33 -10.78
C VAL A 192 8.47 29.55 -11.83
N ALA A 193 8.51 28.74 -12.89
CA ALA A 193 7.50 28.72 -13.94
C ALA A 193 6.57 27.52 -13.77
N ALA A 194 5.25 27.75 -13.77
CA ALA A 194 4.30 26.64 -13.65
C ALA A 194 2.99 26.91 -14.39
N MET A 195 2.37 25.84 -14.92
CA MET A 195 1.02 25.91 -15.48
C MET A 195 0.00 26.20 -14.38
N SER A 196 0.23 25.70 -13.17
CA SER A 196 -0.59 26.00 -11.99
C SER A 196 0.24 26.07 -10.71
N PHE A 197 -0.17 26.92 -9.78
CA PHE A 197 0.41 27.03 -8.45
C PHE A 197 -0.61 26.65 -7.38
N LYS A 198 -0.20 25.87 -6.39
CA LYS A 198 -1.01 25.63 -5.20
C LYS A 198 -1.07 26.91 -4.35
N SER A 199 -2.26 27.18 -3.80
CA SER A 199 -2.54 28.37 -2.99
C SER A 199 -1.46 28.64 -1.93
N GLY A 200 -1.01 29.90 -1.87
CA GLY A 200 -0.04 30.40 -0.88
C GLY A 200 1.43 30.23 -1.29
N LEU A 201 1.78 29.36 -2.26
CA LEU A 201 3.17 29.17 -2.67
C LEU A 201 3.74 30.42 -3.34
N GLU A 202 3.00 31.08 -4.22
CA GLU A 202 3.42 32.31 -4.90
C GLU A 202 3.84 33.40 -3.91
N LYS A 203 3.04 33.62 -2.85
CA LYS A 203 3.37 34.58 -1.81
C LYS A 203 4.71 34.26 -1.11
N LYS A 204 4.96 32.99 -0.83
CA LYS A 204 6.22 32.54 -0.22
C LYS A 204 7.43 32.79 -1.13
N LEU A 205 7.30 32.47 -2.42
CA LEU A 205 8.34 32.72 -3.43
C LEU A 205 8.63 34.22 -3.55
N HIS A 206 7.62 35.08 -3.65
CA HIS A 206 7.79 36.53 -3.73
C HIS A 206 8.45 37.12 -2.46
N HIS A 207 8.13 36.61 -1.26
CA HIS A 207 8.81 37.00 -0.04
C HIS A 207 10.30 36.60 -0.02
N ALA A 208 10.63 35.49 -0.64
CA ALA A 208 12.02 35.04 -0.80
C ALA A 208 12.78 35.80 -1.92
N GLY A 209 12.12 36.66 -2.68
CA GLY A 209 12.70 37.36 -3.82
C GLY A 209 12.78 36.54 -5.10
N ILE A 210 11.97 35.49 -5.21
CA ILE A 210 11.90 34.60 -6.35
C ILE A 210 10.68 34.97 -7.20
N ALA A 211 10.87 35.15 -8.50
CA ALA A 211 9.78 35.45 -9.43
C ALA A 211 8.88 34.24 -9.67
N THR A 212 7.62 34.49 -9.99
CA THR A 212 6.71 33.44 -10.49
C THR A 212 6.28 33.72 -11.92
N ILE A 213 6.26 32.68 -12.73
CA ILE A 213 5.88 32.74 -14.14
C ILE A 213 4.72 31.78 -14.36
N LYS A 214 3.65 32.27 -14.95
CA LYS A 214 2.39 31.52 -15.10
C LYS A 214 1.87 31.55 -16.52
N GLN A 215 1.18 30.48 -16.91
CA GLN A 215 0.28 30.52 -18.05
C GLN A 215 -1.05 31.14 -17.63
N ILE A 216 -1.47 32.21 -18.29
CA ILE A 216 -2.81 32.79 -18.13
C ILE A 216 -3.47 32.85 -19.50
N GLY A 217 -4.46 31.99 -19.70
CA GLY A 217 -5.04 31.78 -21.02
C GLY A 217 -3.99 31.21 -22.01
N LYS A 218 -3.70 31.93 -23.08
CA LYS A 218 -2.70 31.55 -24.09
C LYS A 218 -1.32 32.23 -23.90
N LYS A 219 -1.18 33.05 -22.86
CA LYS A 219 0.04 33.87 -22.67
C LYS A 219 0.80 33.48 -21.42
N MET A 220 2.11 33.61 -21.49
CA MET A 220 2.97 33.62 -20.33
C MET A 220 2.89 34.99 -19.66
N VAL A 221 2.80 35.01 -18.33
CA VAL A 221 2.81 36.22 -17.50
C VAL A 221 3.87 36.07 -16.43
N VAL A 222 4.76 37.06 -16.33
CA VAL A 222 5.87 37.11 -15.37
C VAL A 222 5.49 38.03 -14.23
N PHE A 223 5.68 37.59 -12.99
CA PHE A 223 5.47 38.34 -11.76
C PHE A 223 6.82 38.48 -11.05
N ASP A 224 7.58 39.50 -11.41
CA ASP A 224 8.97 39.73 -11.02
C ASP A 224 9.22 41.06 -10.28
N LYS A 225 8.17 41.82 -9.89
CA LYS A 225 8.29 43.12 -9.24
C LYS A 225 9.18 43.15 -8.00
N ASN A 226 9.29 42.02 -7.28
CA ASN A 226 10.05 41.91 -6.04
C ASN A 226 11.20 40.88 -6.17
N VAL A 227 11.61 40.56 -7.40
CA VAL A 227 12.72 39.64 -7.60
C VAL A 227 14.03 40.24 -7.09
N LYS A 228 14.86 39.41 -6.45
CA LYS A 228 16.18 39.80 -5.95
C LYS A 228 17.25 39.20 -6.82
N ALA A 229 18.37 39.93 -6.92
CA ALA A 229 19.62 39.34 -7.38
C ALA A 229 20.30 38.61 -6.22
N PHE A 230 20.80 37.43 -6.48
CA PHE A 230 21.52 36.55 -5.56
C PHE A 230 23.02 36.50 -5.89
#